data_556f6748bedccf7f9e216372249d3a87
#
_entry.id   556f6748bedccf7f9e216372249d3a87
#
_cell.length_a   1.000
_cell.length_b   1.000
_cell.length_c   1.000
_cell.angle_alpha   90.00
_cell.angle_beta   90.00
_cell.angle_gamma   90.00
#
_symmetry.space_group_name_H-M   'P 1'
#
loop_
_entity.id
_entity.type
_entity.pdbx_description
1 polymer ?
#
loop_
_entity_poly.entity_id
_entity_poly.type
_entity_poly.pdbx_seq_one_letter_code
_entity_poly.pdbx_strand_id
1 'polypeptide(L)'
;MKLLTFLSPRFAWRAHSKTLGDAMDVPLGEDAISEEVAEAVVVFIHAQAGDESEEASSRALRHVVKHVKWLAGKRGYRTAVLHSFTHLGGENADPAFARDFIVQVSERLTRGGFEVAMTPFGHFCEWDLSVHGESLAKVWKEI
;
A
#
# COMPACT_ATOMS: atom_id res chain seq x y z
N MET A 1 1.30 12.72 -3.97
CA MET A 1 0.94 11.32 -3.66
C MET A 1 0.44 10.62 -4.90
N LYS A 2 1.00 9.48 -5.23
CA LYS A 2 0.51 8.66 -6.34
C LYS A 2 0.13 7.27 -5.84
N LEU A 3 -0.93 6.73 -6.40
CA LEU A 3 -1.46 5.42 -6.06
C LEU A 3 -1.57 4.56 -7.31
N LEU A 4 -1.24 3.28 -7.17
CA LEU A 4 -1.64 2.26 -8.11
C LEU A 4 -2.40 1.19 -7.31
N THR A 5 -3.67 1.00 -7.64
CA THR A 5 -4.58 0.19 -6.84
C THR A 5 -5.23 -0.91 -7.64
N PHE A 6 -5.43 -2.05 -7.00
CA PHE A 6 -5.98 -3.24 -7.62
C PHE A 6 -7.10 -3.85 -6.78
N LEU A 7 -8.15 -4.31 -7.46
CA LEU A 7 -9.09 -5.28 -6.88
C LEU A 7 -8.52 -6.68 -7.13
N SER A 8 -8.08 -7.33 -6.08
CA SER A 8 -7.35 -8.59 -6.16
C SER A 8 -8.13 -9.73 -5.50
N PRO A 9 -8.38 -10.84 -6.23
CA PRO A 9 -8.90 -12.05 -5.59
C PRO A 9 -7.85 -12.72 -4.71
N ARG A 10 -6.56 -12.53 -5.00
CA ARG A 10 -5.45 -13.10 -4.25
C ARG A 10 -4.19 -12.26 -4.43
N PHE A 11 -3.56 -11.88 -3.33
CA PHE A 11 -2.25 -11.23 -3.30
C PHE A 11 -1.36 -11.93 -2.27
N ALA A 12 -0.19 -12.38 -2.70
CA ALA A 12 0.81 -12.96 -1.84
C ALA A 12 2.14 -12.22 -2.00
N TRP A 13 2.91 -12.16 -0.93
CA TRP A 13 4.23 -11.53 -0.94
C TRP A 13 5.19 -12.20 0.03
N ARG A 14 6.46 -12.01 -0.23
CA ARG A 14 7.54 -12.32 0.70
C ARG A 14 8.69 -11.33 0.54
N ALA A 15 9.39 -11.03 1.61
CA ALA A 15 10.53 -10.14 1.58
C ALA A 15 11.70 -10.77 0.83
N HIS A 16 12.30 -10.00 -0.08
CA HIS A 16 13.46 -10.42 -0.87
C HIS A 16 14.76 -9.84 -0.31
N SER A 17 14.82 -8.54 -0.12
CA SER A 17 16.00 -7.84 0.37
C SER A 17 15.64 -6.56 1.11
N LYS A 18 16.48 -6.20 2.09
CA LYS A 18 16.36 -4.95 2.85
C LYS A 18 16.94 -3.79 2.03
N THR A 19 16.20 -2.70 1.91
CA THR A 19 16.59 -1.50 1.15
C THR A 19 16.90 -0.30 2.02
N LEU A 20 16.39 -0.26 3.26
CA LEU A 20 16.65 0.79 4.25
C LEU A 20 17.33 0.19 5.47
N GLY A 21 18.45 0.79 5.89
CA GLY A 21 19.27 0.27 6.98
C GLY A 21 18.57 0.22 8.34
N ASP A 22 17.61 1.11 8.58
CA ASP A 22 16.80 1.21 9.79
C ASP A 22 15.45 0.48 9.70
N ALA A 23 15.18 -0.20 8.58
CA ALA A 23 13.99 -1.04 8.47
C ALA A 23 14.05 -2.21 9.46
N MET A 24 12.87 -2.64 9.91
CA MET A 24 12.74 -3.80 10.78
C MET A 24 13.33 -5.05 10.10
N ASP A 25 14.10 -5.83 10.85
CA ASP A 25 14.62 -7.09 10.34
C ASP A 25 13.50 -8.12 10.19
N VAL A 26 13.43 -8.74 9.02
CA VAL A 26 12.49 -9.82 8.71
C VAL A 26 13.26 -10.93 8.01
N PRO A 27 12.80 -12.20 8.06
CA PRO A 27 13.39 -13.27 7.27
C PRO A 27 13.38 -12.96 5.78
N LEU A 28 14.48 -13.22 5.08
CA LEU A 28 14.69 -12.87 3.68
C LEU A 28 14.99 -14.10 2.81
N GLY A 29 14.77 -13.99 1.51
CA GLY A 29 15.13 -14.99 0.52
C GLY A 29 14.44 -16.33 0.78
N GLU A 30 15.22 -17.41 0.90
CA GLU A 30 14.68 -18.75 1.15
C GLU A 30 14.01 -18.89 2.53
N ASP A 31 14.44 -18.10 3.50
CA ASP A 31 13.88 -18.07 4.86
C ASP A 31 12.67 -17.15 4.98
N ALA A 32 12.34 -16.40 3.92
CA ALA A 32 11.24 -15.45 3.95
C ALA A 32 9.90 -16.14 4.14
N ILE A 33 9.09 -15.55 5.03
CA ILE A 33 7.72 -16.00 5.26
C ILE A 33 6.85 -15.44 4.13
N SER A 34 6.15 -16.34 3.43
CA SER A 34 5.13 -15.94 2.46
C SER A 34 3.83 -15.60 3.19
N GLU A 35 3.31 -14.42 2.94
CA GLU A 35 2.01 -13.98 3.42
C GLU A 35 1.04 -13.88 2.25
N GLU A 36 -0.23 -14.17 2.50
CA GLU A 36 -1.27 -14.18 1.48
C GLU A 36 -2.57 -13.59 2.01
N VAL A 37 -3.23 -12.81 1.17
CA VAL A 37 -4.51 -12.20 1.46
C VAL A 37 -5.44 -12.44 0.28
N ALA A 38 -6.68 -12.86 0.57
CA ALA A 38 -7.73 -13.02 -0.42
C ALA A 38 -8.68 -11.82 -0.43
N GLU A 39 -9.28 -11.53 -1.60
CA GLU A 39 -10.36 -10.55 -1.74
C GLU A 39 -10.04 -9.18 -1.13
N ALA A 40 -8.96 -8.57 -1.61
CA ALA A 40 -8.44 -7.33 -1.07
C ALA A 40 -8.34 -6.20 -2.12
N VAL A 41 -8.36 -4.97 -1.63
CA VAL A 41 -7.81 -3.83 -2.36
C VAL A 41 -6.32 -3.76 -2.06
N VAL A 42 -5.50 -4.00 -3.08
CA VAL A 42 -4.05 -3.84 -2.98
C VAL A 42 -3.68 -2.42 -3.39
N VAL A 43 -2.98 -1.72 -2.52
CA VAL A 43 -2.67 -0.28 -2.67
C VAL A 43 -1.17 -0.09 -2.69
N PHE A 44 -0.63 0.23 -3.84
CA PHE A 44 0.75 0.68 -3.99
C PHE A 44 0.78 2.19 -3.78
N ILE A 45 1.52 2.64 -2.78
CA ILE A 45 1.56 4.03 -2.33
C ILE A 45 2.94 4.61 -2.60
N HIS A 46 2.98 5.64 -3.43
CA HIS A 46 4.16 6.46 -3.66
C HIS A 46 3.98 7.83 -2.98
N ALA A 47 4.53 7.97 -1.78
CA ALA A 47 4.63 9.25 -1.11
C ALA A 47 5.70 10.11 -1.78
N GLN A 48 5.38 11.38 -2.03
CA GLN A 48 6.26 12.32 -2.74
C GLN A 48 6.67 13.48 -1.81
N ALA A 49 7.79 14.14 -2.10
CA ALA A 49 8.28 15.27 -1.31
C ALA A 49 7.22 16.36 -1.09
N GLY A 50 6.37 16.62 -2.09
CA GLY A 50 5.28 17.58 -1.97
C GLY A 50 4.16 17.22 -1.00
N ASP A 51 4.15 15.99 -0.47
CA ASP A 51 3.14 15.51 0.48
C ASP A 51 3.53 15.76 1.95
N GLU A 52 4.77 16.18 2.23
CA GLU A 52 5.32 16.24 3.59
C GLU A 52 4.76 17.37 4.44
N SER A 53 4.17 18.41 3.85
CA SER A 53 3.51 19.44 4.65
C SER A 53 2.27 18.89 5.35
N GLU A 54 1.97 19.41 6.54
CA GLU A 54 0.82 18.98 7.34
C GLU A 54 -0.50 19.07 6.56
N GLU A 55 -0.68 20.16 5.80
CA GLU A 55 -1.87 20.36 4.97
C GLU A 55 -1.97 19.33 3.83
N ALA A 56 -0.87 19.15 3.08
CA ALA A 56 -0.82 18.19 1.98
C ALA A 56 -1.00 16.75 2.47
N SER A 57 -0.32 16.38 3.55
CA SER A 57 -0.42 15.07 4.18
C SER A 57 -1.85 14.77 4.65
N SER A 58 -2.48 15.70 5.37
CA SER A 58 -3.85 15.56 5.83
C SER A 58 -4.85 15.42 4.67
N ARG A 59 -4.65 16.19 3.60
CA ARG A 59 -5.46 16.08 2.39
C ARG A 59 -5.25 14.72 1.72
N ALA A 60 -4.01 14.31 1.52
CA ALA A 60 -3.67 13.03 0.90
C ALA A 60 -4.27 11.86 1.68
N LEU A 61 -4.15 11.86 3.01
CA LEU A 61 -4.71 10.82 3.87
C LEU A 61 -6.23 10.65 3.69
N ARG A 62 -6.98 11.75 3.66
CA ARG A 62 -8.43 11.69 3.39
C ARG A 62 -8.74 11.11 2.03
N HIS A 63 -7.99 11.51 1.00
CA HIS A 63 -8.20 11.06 -0.38
C HIS A 63 -7.85 9.57 -0.55
N VAL A 64 -6.72 9.12 0.02
CA VAL A 64 -6.33 7.70 -0.02
C VAL A 64 -7.39 6.82 0.62
N VAL A 65 -7.78 7.15 1.85
CA VAL A 65 -8.80 6.36 2.58
C VAL A 65 -10.14 6.34 1.83
N LYS A 66 -10.58 7.48 1.30
CA LYS A 66 -11.80 7.56 0.49
C LYS A 66 -11.71 6.70 -0.77
N HIS A 67 -10.57 6.74 -1.46
CA HIS A 67 -10.34 5.96 -2.67
C HIS A 67 -10.38 4.46 -2.39
N VAL A 68 -9.70 4.01 -1.35
CA VAL A 68 -9.70 2.58 -0.96
C VAL A 68 -11.11 2.10 -0.63
N LYS A 69 -11.86 2.86 0.17
CA LYS A 69 -13.25 2.52 0.52
C LYS A 69 -14.17 2.47 -0.71
N TRP A 70 -14.01 3.44 -1.61
CA TRP A 70 -14.77 3.47 -2.85
C TRP A 70 -14.48 2.24 -3.72
N LEU A 71 -13.20 1.91 -3.91
CA LEU A 71 -12.80 0.76 -4.73
C LEU A 71 -13.24 -0.56 -4.11
N ALA A 72 -13.05 -0.73 -2.81
CA ALA A 72 -13.50 -1.90 -2.06
C ALA A 72 -15.02 -2.13 -2.19
N GLY A 73 -15.79 -1.06 -2.16
CA GLY A 73 -17.24 -1.10 -2.32
C GLY A 73 -17.72 -1.69 -3.64
N LYS A 74 -16.89 -1.68 -4.69
CA LYS A 74 -17.22 -2.28 -6.00
C LYS A 74 -17.42 -3.80 -5.92
N ARG A 75 -16.79 -4.46 -4.95
CA ARG A 75 -16.89 -5.91 -4.73
C ARG A 75 -17.31 -6.29 -3.31
N GLY A 76 -17.64 -5.34 -2.47
CA GLY A 76 -17.94 -5.59 -1.07
C GLY A 76 -16.74 -6.07 -0.26
N TYR A 77 -15.51 -5.76 -0.70
CA TYR A 77 -14.29 -6.13 0.00
C TYR A 77 -14.12 -5.34 1.29
N ARG A 78 -13.53 -5.99 2.30
CA ARG A 78 -13.25 -5.41 3.62
C ARG A 78 -11.79 -5.56 4.03
N THR A 79 -10.96 -6.00 3.11
CA THR A 79 -9.53 -6.19 3.31
C THR A 79 -8.74 -5.26 2.40
N ALA A 80 -7.69 -4.66 2.92
CA ALA A 80 -6.75 -3.86 2.17
C ALA A 80 -5.31 -4.31 2.47
N VAL A 81 -4.46 -4.26 1.45
CA VAL A 81 -3.01 -4.45 1.61
C VAL A 81 -2.31 -3.17 1.18
N LEU A 82 -1.48 -2.61 2.06
CA LEU A 82 -0.72 -1.40 1.79
C LEU A 82 0.74 -1.77 1.50
N HIS A 83 1.24 -1.25 0.37
CA HIS A 83 2.60 -1.48 -0.07
C HIS A 83 3.27 -0.16 -0.45
N SER A 84 4.43 0.12 0.14
CA SER A 84 5.27 1.25 -0.27
C SER A 84 5.92 0.96 -1.61
N PHE A 85 5.71 1.85 -2.59
CA PHE A 85 6.20 1.65 -3.96
C PHE A 85 6.65 2.96 -4.59
N THR A 86 7.95 3.15 -4.77
CA THR A 86 8.56 4.43 -5.17
C THR A 86 8.84 4.56 -6.67
N HIS A 87 8.13 3.83 -7.51
CA HIS A 87 8.39 3.76 -8.97
C HIS A 87 7.27 4.33 -9.84
N LEU A 88 6.44 5.22 -9.31
CA LEU A 88 5.37 5.86 -10.07
C LEU A 88 5.77 7.24 -10.65
N GLY A 89 7.06 7.58 -10.56
CA GLY A 89 7.64 8.81 -11.11
C GLY A 89 7.53 10.01 -10.16
N GLY A 90 8.49 10.94 -10.27
CA GLY A 90 8.62 12.10 -9.41
C GLY A 90 9.59 11.89 -8.26
N GLU A 91 9.70 12.89 -7.39
CA GLU A 91 10.57 12.88 -6.22
C GLU A 91 9.94 12.09 -5.07
N ASN A 92 10.73 11.27 -4.42
CA ASN A 92 10.29 10.52 -3.24
C ASN A 92 10.22 11.43 -2.01
N ALA A 93 9.27 11.16 -1.13
CA ALA A 93 9.27 11.71 0.21
C ALA A 93 10.38 11.10 1.07
N ASP A 94 10.67 11.75 2.19
CA ASP A 94 11.51 11.16 3.23
C ASP A 94 10.95 9.79 3.65
N PRO A 95 11.79 8.75 3.78
CA PRO A 95 11.35 7.41 4.13
C PRO A 95 10.58 7.33 5.46
N ALA A 96 10.96 8.11 6.47
CA ALA A 96 10.25 8.13 7.75
C ALA A 96 8.83 8.70 7.58
N PHE A 97 8.68 9.78 6.80
CA PHE A 97 7.37 10.31 6.45
C PHE A 97 6.52 9.27 5.71
N ALA A 98 7.08 8.62 4.69
CA ALA A 98 6.35 7.62 3.90
C ALA A 98 5.84 6.45 4.76
N ARG A 99 6.70 5.94 5.66
CA ARG A 99 6.33 4.90 6.62
C ARG A 99 5.19 5.34 7.53
N ASP A 100 5.34 6.50 8.16
CA ASP A 100 4.36 7.01 9.12
C ASP A 100 3.02 7.32 8.44
N PHE A 101 3.05 7.79 7.20
CA PHE A 101 1.85 8.00 6.39
C PHE A 101 1.09 6.69 6.12
N ILE A 102 1.80 5.61 5.74
CA ILE A 102 1.18 4.30 5.51
C ILE A 102 0.55 3.75 6.80
N VAL A 103 1.21 3.93 7.93
CA VAL A 103 0.66 3.56 9.25
C VAL A 103 -0.64 4.33 9.53
N GLN A 104 -0.68 5.64 9.27
CA GLN A 104 -1.89 6.44 9.43
C GLN A 104 -3.04 5.98 8.51
N VAL A 105 -2.72 5.61 7.27
CA VAL A 105 -3.73 5.02 6.35
C VAL A 105 -4.28 3.73 6.93
N SER A 106 -3.40 2.84 7.42
CA SER A 106 -3.79 1.58 8.05
C SER A 106 -4.73 1.81 9.23
N GLU A 107 -4.36 2.70 10.14
CA GLU A 107 -5.18 3.03 11.33
C GLU A 107 -6.57 3.58 10.94
N ARG A 108 -6.62 4.46 9.94
CA ARG A 108 -7.88 5.03 9.46
C ARG A 108 -8.79 3.98 8.82
N LEU A 109 -8.23 3.09 8.03
CA LEU A 109 -8.98 1.98 7.42
C LEU A 109 -9.47 1.00 8.48
N THR A 110 -8.61 0.62 9.43
CA THR A 110 -8.97 -0.29 10.53
C THR A 110 -10.12 0.29 11.38
N ARG A 111 -10.07 1.56 11.73
CA ARG A 111 -11.19 2.25 12.40
C ARG A 111 -12.47 2.27 11.57
N GLY A 112 -12.35 2.21 10.26
CA GLY A 112 -13.48 2.10 9.32
C GLY A 112 -13.98 0.68 9.08
N GLY A 113 -13.49 -0.32 9.82
CA GLY A 113 -13.94 -1.72 9.75
C GLY A 113 -13.20 -2.58 8.72
N PHE A 114 -12.05 -2.13 8.22
CA PHE A 114 -11.19 -2.93 7.33
C PHE A 114 -10.22 -3.80 8.12
N GLU A 115 -9.94 -4.99 7.58
CA GLU A 115 -8.73 -5.73 7.90
C GLU A 115 -7.60 -5.18 7.03
N VAL A 116 -6.49 -4.77 7.64
CA VAL A 116 -5.38 -4.16 6.91
C VAL A 116 -4.10 -4.94 7.15
N ALA A 117 -3.49 -5.39 6.05
CA ALA A 117 -2.13 -5.92 6.04
C ALA A 117 -1.18 -4.88 5.41
N MET A 118 0.07 -4.92 5.84
CA MET A 118 1.13 -4.09 5.27
C MET A 118 2.31 -4.98 4.91
N THR A 119 2.85 -4.78 3.71
CA THR A 119 4.14 -5.39 3.36
C THR A 119 5.26 -4.77 4.20
N PRO A 120 6.37 -5.47 4.43
CA PRO A 120 7.45 -4.93 5.26
C PRO A 120 8.06 -3.68 4.61
N PHE A 121 7.93 -2.54 5.28
CA PHE A 121 8.48 -1.26 4.81
C PHE A 121 10.01 -1.33 4.76
N GLY A 122 10.59 -0.72 3.73
CA GLY A 122 12.04 -0.72 3.53
C GLY A 122 12.61 -2.03 3.00
N HIS A 123 11.77 -2.84 2.36
CA HIS A 123 12.16 -4.09 1.72
C HIS A 123 11.64 -4.17 0.29
N PHE A 124 12.46 -4.76 -0.61
CA PHE A 124 11.92 -5.31 -1.84
C PHE A 124 11.19 -6.63 -1.53
N CYS A 125 10.06 -6.83 -2.20
CA CYS A 125 9.24 -8.03 -2.03
C CYS A 125 9.01 -8.69 -3.39
N GLU A 126 8.94 -10.02 -3.37
CA GLU A 126 8.35 -10.78 -4.46
C GLU A 126 6.82 -10.76 -4.29
N TRP A 127 6.08 -10.70 -5.38
CA TRP A 127 4.62 -10.74 -5.35
C TRP A 127 4.04 -11.79 -6.28
N ASP A 128 2.93 -12.38 -5.83
CA ASP A 128 1.93 -12.99 -6.68
C ASP A 128 0.68 -12.12 -6.61
N LEU A 129 0.39 -11.37 -7.66
CA LEU A 129 -0.74 -10.45 -7.73
C LEU A 129 -1.72 -10.92 -8.80
N SER A 130 -2.86 -11.46 -8.36
CA SER A 130 -4.02 -11.67 -9.22
C SER A 130 -4.86 -10.41 -9.23
N VAL A 131 -5.37 -10.02 -10.41
CA VAL A 131 -6.21 -8.83 -10.56
C VAL A 131 -7.45 -9.19 -11.36
N HIS A 132 -8.62 -8.74 -10.90
CA HIS A 132 -9.87 -8.92 -11.64
C HIS A 132 -9.82 -8.27 -13.04
N GLY A 133 -10.62 -8.76 -13.96
CA GLY A 133 -10.55 -8.40 -15.39
C GLY A 133 -11.14 -7.04 -15.75
N GLU A 134 -12.08 -6.50 -14.97
CA GLU A 134 -12.70 -5.21 -15.25
C GLU A 134 -11.73 -4.03 -15.16
N SER A 135 -11.98 -2.97 -15.90
CA SER A 135 -11.10 -1.80 -15.95
C SER A 135 -10.90 -1.13 -14.59
N LEU A 136 -11.97 -1.06 -13.78
CA LEU A 136 -11.90 -0.50 -12.42
C LEU A 136 -11.13 -1.36 -11.42
N ALA A 137 -10.75 -2.58 -11.81
CA ALA A 137 -9.88 -3.40 -10.96
C ALA A 137 -8.40 -2.94 -10.98
N LYS A 138 -8.07 -1.97 -11.83
CA LYS A 138 -6.73 -1.41 -12.01
C LYS A 138 -6.86 0.09 -12.11
N VAL A 139 -6.52 0.82 -11.05
CA VAL A 139 -6.69 2.28 -11.00
C VAL A 139 -5.38 2.95 -10.61
N TRP A 140 -4.87 3.79 -11.51
CA TRP A 140 -3.83 4.76 -11.18
C TRP A 140 -4.48 6.07 -10.76
N LYS A 141 -3.96 6.69 -9.72
CA LYS A 141 -4.48 7.96 -9.21
C LYS A 141 -3.36 8.85 -8.70
N GLU A 142 -3.40 10.10 -9.09
CA GLU A 142 -2.61 11.18 -8.49
C GLU A 142 -3.50 12.05 -7.60
N ILE A 143 -2.98 12.36 -6.43
CA ILE A 143 -3.68 13.18 -5.42
C ILE A 143 -2.97 14.52 -5.27
#